data_4e5798291ff852bc1cbfbcb4a2787ecb
#
_entry.id   4e5798291ff852bc1cbfbcb4a2787ecb
#
_cell.length_a   1.000
_cell.length_b   1.000
_cell.length_c   1.000
_cell.angle_alpha   90.00
_cell.angle_beta   90.00
_cell.angle_gamma   90.00
#
_symmetry.space_group_name_H-M   'P 1'
#
loop_
_entity.id
_entity.type
_entity.pdbx_description
1 polymer ?
#
loop_
_entity_poly.entity_id
_entity_poly.type
_entity_poly.pdbx_seq_one_letter_code
_entity_poly.pdbx_strand_id
1 'polypeptide(L)'
;MLKKNNIRNLIVFSTLIFISCVKEEESQKKPTERPNILFIMSDDHAYQAISAYSDKLIKTPNIDRLSDEGILFTNACVANSICAPSRATILTGKHTHINGKIDNRMPFDTTQVTFPQLFQNAGYTTAMYGKLHFGNKPKGVDDFMILPGQGHYINPEFITPKGDTTIIGYVTDIITDLTINWLDKKRDKEKSFMMMYLQSPFQKIG
;
A
#
# COMPACT_ATOMS: atom_id res chain seq x y z
N MET A 1 77.66 21.46 6.08
CA MET A 1 76.95 22.56 5.37
C MET A 1 75.99 21.93 4.40
N LEU A 2 74.73 21.70 4.78
CA LEU A 2 73.67 21.20 3.88
C LEU A 2 73.21 22.37 3.00
N LYS A 3 73.33 22.20 1.68
CA LYS A 3 73.01 23.25 0.70
C LYS A 3 71.51 23.66 0.82
N LYS A 4 71.27 24.93 1.04
CA LYS A 4 69.97 25.62 1.16
C LYS A 4 68.94 25.25 0.04
N ASN A 5 69.41 24.77 -1.09
CA ASN A 5 68.60 24.41 -2.25
C ASN A 5 67.81 23.07 -2.11
N ASN A 6 68.29 22.14 -1.26
CA ASN A 6 67.62 20.85 -1.10
C ASN A 6 66.37 20.93 -0.21
N ILE A 7 66.30 21.89 0.72
CA ILE A 7 65.19 22.11 1.62
C ILE A 7 64.01 22.75 0.85
N ARG A 8 64.30 23.66 -0.08
CA ARG A 8 63.28 24.32 -0.90
C ARG A 8 62.55 23.33 -1.85
N ASN A 9 63.29 22.41 -2.42
CA ASN A 9 62.71 21.37 -3.31
C ASN A 9 61.95 20.28 -2.52
N LEU A 10 62.33 19.99 -1.30
CA LEU A 10 61.62 19.07 -0.40
C LEU A 10 60.27 19.63 0.07
N ILE A 11 60.19 20.93 0.33
CA ILE A 11 58.96 21.61 0.73
C ILE A 11 57.97 21.73 -0.43
N VAL A 12 58.46 22.00 -1.65
CA VAL A 12 57.60 22.04 -2.85
C VAL A 12 57.05 20.65 -3.23
N PHE A 13 57.82 19.60 -3.00
CA PHE A 13 57.35 18.23 -3.25
C PHE A 13 56.35 17.72 -2.21
N SER A 14 56.51 18.16 -0.94
CA SER A 14 55.57 17.85 0.15
C SER A 14 54.24 18.59 0.01
N THR A 15 54.20 19.82 -0.53
CA THR A 15 52.94 20.55 -0.79
C THR A 15 52.15 20.05 -1.98
N LEU A 16 52.81 19.41 -2.96
CA LEU A 16 52.12 18.81 -4.12
C LEU A 16 51.39 17.48 -3.80
N ILE A 17 51.82 16.79 -2.73
CA ILE A 17 51.19 15.52 -2.31
C ILE A 17 49.85 15.76 -1.56
N PHE A 18 49.64 16.93 -0.97
CA PHE A 18 48.40 17.23 -0.23
C PHE A 18 47.24 17.78 -1.08
N ILE A 19 47.44 18.07 -2.37
CA ILE A 19 46.39 18.59 -3.27
C ILE A 19 45.72 17.47 -4.07
N SER A 20 46.20 16.22 -3.95
CA SER A 20 45.68 15.07 -4.73
C SER A 20 44.60 14.24 -4.02
N CYS A 21 44.12 14.65 -2.86
CA CYS A 21 43.03 13.99 -2.21
C CYS A 21 41.94 15.02 -1.89
N VAL A 22 40.91 15.07 -2.64
CA VAL A 22 39.50 15.22 -2.41
C VAL A 22 38.84 15.76 -3.68
N LYS A 23 38.75 14.92 -4.69
CA LYS A 23 37.47 14.88 -5.43
C LYS A 23 36.68 13.76 -4.79
N GLU A 24 35.96 14.04 -3.75
CA GLU A 24 34.72 13.34 -3.48
C GLU A 24 33.88 13.53 -4.74
N GLU A 25 33.83 12.52 -5.60
CA GLU A 25 32.69 12.36 -6.48
C GLU A 25 31.50 12.28 -5.52
N GLU A 26 30.77 13.39 -5.38
CA GLU A 26 29.37 13.32 -4.99
C GLU A 26 28.75 12.31 -5.96
N SER A 27 28.73 11.04 -5.52
CA SER A 27 27.87 10.04 -6.13
C SER A 27 26.49 10.66 -6.13
N GLN A 28 26.09 11.21 -7.27
CA GLN A 28 24.71 11.61 -7.50
C GLN A 28 23.89 10.35 -7.24
N LYS A 29 23.40 10.23 -6.02
CA LYS A 29 22.52 9.16 -5.60
C LYS A 29 21.33 9.25 -6.56
N LYS A 30 21.33 8.38 -7.59
CA LYS A 30 20.24 8.27 -8.55
C LYS A 30 18.96 8.28 -7.71
N PRO A 31 17.99 9.15 -7.99
CA PRO A 31 16.78 9.20 -7.20
C PRO A 31 16.27 7.77 -7.10
N THR A 32 16.19 7.23 -5.89
CA THR A 32 15.63 5.89 -5.69
C THR A 32 14.22 5.94 -6.22
N GLU A 33 13.96 5.26 -7.32
CA GLU A 33 12.61 5.15 -7.88
C GLU A 33 11.71 4.61 -6.77
N ARG A 34 10.70 5.38 -6.44
CA ARG A 34 9.74 4.97 -5.40
C ARG A 34 8.94 3.79 -5.91
N PRO A 35 8.81 2.68 -5.18
CA PRO A 35 8.07 1.53 -5.65
C PRO A 35 6.58 1.85 -5.76
N ASN A 36 5.91 1.23 -6.72
CA ASN A 36 4.46 1.15 -6.74
C ASN A 36 3.99 0.17 -5.66
N ILE A 37 2.87 0.49 -5.01
CA ILE A 37 2.34 -0.32 -3.91
C ILE A 37 0.91 -0.74 -4.24
N LEU A 38 0.69 -2.04 -4.33
CA LEU A 38 -0.64 -2.62 -4.46
C LEU A 38 -0.95 -3.43 -3.18
N PHE A 39 -1.90 -2.95 -2.40
CA PHE A 39 -2.42 -3.66 -1.23
C PHE A 39 -3.69 -4.40 -1.61
N ILE A 40 -3.69 -5.73 -1.49
CA ILE A 40 -4.85 -6.59 -1.76
C ILE A 40 -5.33 -7.20 -0.46
N MET A 41 -6.61 -7.08 -0.17
CA MET A 41 -7.25 -7.67 1.01
C MET A 41 -8.54 -8.38 0.60
N SER A 42 -8.67 -9.64 0.95
CA SER A 42 -9.92 -10.38 0.87
C SER A 42 -10.58 -10.45 2.25
N ASP A 43 -11.91 -10.30 2.28
CA ASP A 43 -12.73 -10.43 3.49
C ASP A 43 -13.23 -11.86 3.64
N ASP A 44 -13.35 -12.36 4.87
CA ASP A 44 -13.83 -13.71 5.20
C ASP A 44 -13.12 -14.85 4.43
N HIS A 45 -11.84 -14.68 4.12
CA HIS A 45 -11.04 -15.66 3.40
C HIS A 45 -10.13 -16.41 4.39
N ALA A 46 -10.51 -17.64 4.70
CA ALA A 46 -9.71 -18.49 5.58
C ALA A 46 -8.35 -18.85 4.95
N TYR A 47 -7.27 -18.81 5.70
CA TYR A 47 -5.94 -19.11 5.18
C TYR A 47 -5.83 -20.54 4.62
N GLN A 48 -6.62 -21.50 5.16
CA GLN A 48 -6.67 -22.88 4.64
C GLN A 48 -7.25 -22.98 3.23
N ALA A 49 -7.97 -21.95 2.76
CA ALA A 49 -8.47 -21.86 1.39
C ALA A 49 -7.50 -21.17 0.43
N ILE A 50 -6.24 -20.99 0.84
CA ILE A 50 -5.12 -20.54 0.01
C ILE A 50 -4.14 -21.71 -0.12
N SER A 51 -3.93 -22.20 -1.35
CA SER A 51 -3.16 -23.44 -1.54
C SER A 51 -1.67 -23.32 -1.16
N ALA A 52 -1.10 -22.13 -1.11
CA ALA A 52 0.24 -21.89 -0.56
C ALA A 52 0.36 -22.27 0.94
N TYR A 53 -0.75 -22.23 1.69
CA TYR A 53 -0.78 -22.66 3.11
C TYR A 53 -1.32 -24.09 3.30
N SER A 54 -2.21 -24.54 2.40
CA SER A 54 -2.84 -25.87 2.51
C SER A 54 -3.47 -26.27 1.17
N ASP A 55 -3.08 -27.41 0.65
CA ASP A 55 -3.59 -27.93 -0.63
C ASP A 55 -4.88 -28.78 -0.49
N LYS A 56 -5.49 -28.79 0.70
CA LYS A 56 -6.61 -29.69 1.03
C LYS A 56 -7.96 -29.24 0.48
N LEU A 57 -8.18 -27.95 0.28
CA LEU A 57 -9.50 -27.40 -0.05
C LEU A 57 -9.63 -26.99 -1.51
N ILE A 58 -8.75 -26.13 -1.97
CA ILE A 58 -8.83 -25.50 -3.29
C ILE A 58 -7.44 -25.17 -3.80
N LYS A 59 -7.26 -25.05 -5.11
CA LYS A 59 -6.02 -24.54 -5.72
C LYS A 59 -6.17 -23.05 -6.03
N THR A 60 -5.17 -22.25 -5.63
CA THR A 60 -5.11 -20.80 -5.83
C THR A 60 -3.83 -20.38 -6.56
N PRO A 61 -3.60 -20.85 -7.81
CA PRO A 61 -2.29 -20.74 -8.46
C PRO A 61 -1.81 -19.29 -8.63
N ASN A 62 -2.72 -18.33 -8.81
CA ASN A 62 -2.35 -16.92 -8.94
C ASN A 62 -1.94 -16.27 -7.60
N ILE A 63 -2.51 -16.74 -6.48
CA ILE A 63 -2.10 -16.32 -5.14
C ILE A 63 -0.78 -17.02 -4.76
N ASP A 64 -0.68 -18.32 -5.06
CA ASP A 64 0.51 -19.12 -4.78
C ASP A 64 1.75 -18.54 -5.46
N ARG A 65 1.60 -18.02 -6.69
CA ARG A 65 2.69 -17.32 -7.38
C ARG A 65 3.25 -16.15 -6.57
N LEU A 66 2.42 -15.42 -5.80
CA LEU A 66 2.90 -14.34 -4.94
C LEU A 66 3.78 -14.88 -3.80
N SER A 67 3.50 -16.08 -3.31
CA SER A 67 4.36 -16.73 -2.30
C SER A 67 5.67 -17.25 -2.90
N ASP A 68 5.62 -17.75 -4.14
CA ASP A 68 6.79 -18.31 -4.83
C ASP A 68 7.78 -17.22 -5.27
N GLU A 69 7.27 -16.07 -5.69
CA GLU A 69 8.07 -14.92 -6.16
C GLU A 69 8.38 -13.91 -5.04
N GLY A 70 7.79 -14.06 -3.85
CA GLY A 70 7.86 -13.11 -2.75
C GLY A 70 8.13 -13.75 -1.38
N ILE A 71 7.32 -13.38 -0.39
CA ILE A 71 7.45 -13.86 0.98
C ILE A 71 6.11 -14.40 1.48
N LEU A 72 6.10 -15.63 1.98
CA LEU A 72 4.97 -16.25 2.66
C LEU A 72 5.13 -16.11 4.18
N PHE A 73 4.20 -15.40 4.83
CA PHE A 73 4.17 -15.27 6.29
C PHE A 73 3.38 -16.42 6.92
N THR A 74 4.05 -17.34 7.58
CA THR A 74 3.42 -18.51 8.22
C THR A 74 2.89 -18.22 9.64
N ASN A 75 3.31 -17.12 10.26
CA ASN A 75 2.94 -16.73 11.62
C ASN A 75 2.41 -15.28 11.66
N ALA A 76 1.41 -14.99 10.82
CA ALA A 76 0.74 -13.69 10.83
C ALA A 76 -0.51 -13.74 11.72
N CYS A 77 -0.71 -12.70 12.52
CA CYS A 77 -1.86 -12.56 13.42
C CYS A 77 -2.60 -11.25 13.15
N VAL A 78 -3.92 -11.27 13.30
CA VAL A 78 -4.74 -10.07 13.26
C VAL A 78 -4.92 -9.49 14.66
N ALA A 79 -4.89 -8.17 14.80
CA ALA A 79 -5.12 -7.52 16.08
C ALA A 79 -6.61 -7.52 16.49
N ASN A 80 -7.52 -7.61 15.51
CA ASN A 80 -8.95 -7.74 15.71
C ASN A 80 -9.55 -8.40 14.45
N SER A 81 -10.34 -9.46 14.64
CA SER A 81 -10.89 -10.27 13.54
C SER A 81 -12.25 -9.77 13.03
N ILE A 82 -12.73 -8.60 13.47
CA ILE A 82 -13.97 -7.98 12.97
C ILE A 82 -13.65 -7.01 11.82
N CYS A 83 -14.49 -6.97 10.78
CA CYS A 83 -14.27 -6.21 9.53
C CYS A 83 -13.72 -4.80 9.71
N ALA A 84 -14.51 -3.88 10.24
CA ALA A 84 -14.10 -2.47 10.35
C ALA A 84 -12.98 -2.24 11.37
N PRO A 85 -12.96 -2.87 12.57
CA PRO A 85 -11.83 -2.79 13.48
C PRO A 85 -10.51 -3.28 12.90
N SER A 86 -10.51 -4.41 12.18
CA SER A 86 -9.32 -4.92 11.48
C SER A 86 -8.79 -3.91 10.46
N ARG A 87 -9.69 -3.37 9.63
CA ARG A 87 -9.34 -2.37 8.60
C ARG A 87 -8.79 -1.08 9.22
N ALA A 88 -9.39 -0.63 10.33
CA ALA A 88 -8.89 0.53 11.07
C ALA A 88 -7.48 0.28 11.63
N THR A 89 -7.23 -0.92 12.18
CA THR A 89 -5.90 -1.30 12.66
C THR A 89 -4.88 -1.29 11.52
N ILE A 90 -5.21 -1.86 10.37
CA ILE A 90 -4.34 -1.86 9.17
C ILE A 90 -4.07 -0.42 8.72
N LEU A 91 -5.12 0.40 8.56
CA LEU A 91 -4.96 1.76 8.04
C LEU A 91 -4.21 2.70 8.96
N THR A 92 -4.35 2.54 10.28
CA THR A 92 -3.74 3.44 11.26
C THR A 92 -2.43 2.91 11.86
N GLY A 93 -2.15 1.61 11.74
CA GLY A 93 -1.06 0.95 12.47
C GLY A 93 -1.28 0.89 13.98
N LYS A 94 -2.51 1.15 14.46
CA LYS A 94 -2.85 1.21 15.90
C LYS A 94 -3.86 0.14 16.27
N HIS A 95 -3.69 -0.47 17.44
CA HIS A 95 -4.69 -1.38 17.99
C HIS A 95 -6.03 -0.68 18.23
N THR A 96 -7.13 -1.46 18.24
CA THR A 96 -8.51 -0.95 18.34
C THR A 96 -8.79 -0.08 19.56
N HIS A 97 -8.17 -0.38 20.71
CA HIS A 97 -8.29 0.44 21.92
C HIS A 97 -7.60 1.82 21.80
N ILE A 98 -6.68 1.98 20.85
CA ILE A 98 -5.99 3.26 20.58
C ILE A 98 -6.67 4.01 19.43
N ASN A 99 -7.09 3.32 18.36
CA ASN A 99 -7.75 3.97 17.23
C ASN A 99 -9.25 4.17 17.44
N GLY A 100 -9.84 3.62 18.51
CA GLY A 100 -11.23 3.79 18.90
C GLY A 100 -12.27 3.01 18.08
N LYS A 101 -11.87 2.33 16.99
CA LYS A 101 -12.77 1.53 16.16
C LYS A 101 -12.91 0.13 16.73
N ILE A 102 -13.79 -0.04 17.73
CA ILE A 102 -13.90 -1.30 18.49
C ILE A 102 -14.93 -2.28 17.90
N ASP A 103 -15.89 -1.81 17.11
CA ASP A 103 -16.93 -2.62 16.48
C ASP A 103 -17.31 -2.08 15.08
N ASN A 104 -18.27 -2.76 14.42
CA ASN A 104 -18.74 -2.36 13.09
C ASN A 104 -19.73 -1.19 13.10
N ARG A 105 -20.31 -0.85 14.25
CA ARG A 105 -21.39 0.16 14.37
C ARG A 105 -20.85 1.58 14.49
N MET A 106 -19.77 1.75 15.25
CA MET A 106 -19.17 3.08 15.44
C MET A 106 -18.54 3.56 14.13
N PRO A 107 -18.75 4.83 13.73
CA PRO A 107 -18.01 5.40 12.62
C PRO A 107 -16.51 5.46 12.95
N PHE A 108 -15.67 5.43 11.91
CA PHE A 108 -14.22 5.61 12.08
C PHE A 108 -13.91 7.09 12.37
N ASP A 109 -13.03 7.34 13.34
CA ASP A 109 -12.55 8.69 13.64
C ASP A 109 -11.63 9.19 12.52
N THR A 110 -12.14 10.12 11.71
CA THR A 110 -11.42 10.69 10.56
C THR A 110 -10.26 11.62 10.94
N THR A 111 -10.07 11.94 12.22
CA THR A 111 -8.90 12.68 12.69
C THR A 111 -7.65 11.80 12.77
N GLN A 112 -7.83 10.47 12.79
CA GLN A 112 -6.72 9.52 12.74
C GLN A 112 -5.92 9.66 11.44
N VAL A 113 -4.60 9.59 11.59
CA VAL A 113 -3.70 9.51 10.44
C VAL A 113 -3.71 8.08 9.90
N THR A 114 -3.87 7.95 8.59
CA THR A 114 -3.87 6.65 7.90
C THR A 114 -2.69 6.56 6.93
N PHE A 115 -2.21 5.34 6.67
CA PHE A 115 -1.07 5.19 5.77
C PHE A 115 -1.34 5.68 4.32
N PRO A 116 -2.57 5.58 3.73
CA PRO A 116 -2.85 6.22 2.46
C PRO A 116 -2.58 7.73 2.46
N GLN A 117 -2.93 8.40 3.56
CA GLN A 117 -2.66 9.82 3.73
C GLN A 117 -1.17 10.15 3.79
N LEU A 118 -0.36 9.27 4.40
CA LEU A 118 1.10 9.42 4.41
C LEU A 118 1.69 9.24 3.01
N PHE A 119 1.19 8.28 2.23
CA PHE A 119 1.61 8.10 0.84
C PHE A 119 1.21 9.29 -0.04
N GLN A 120 -0.03 9.77 0.09
CA GLN A 120 -0.49 10.97 -0.62
C GLN A 120 0.41 12.19 -0.30
N ASN A 121 0.71 12.42 0.98
CA ASN A 121 1.62 13.49 1.41
C ASN A 121 3.05 13.31 0.89
N ALA A 122 3.46 12.08 0.65
CA ALA A 122 4.75 11.76 0.02
C ALA A 122 4.73 11.88 -1.51
N GLY A 123 3.63 12.31 -2.12
CA GLY A 123 3.49 12.55 -3.56
C GLY A 123 3.09 11.32 -4.39
N TYR A 124 2.61 10.25 -3.74
CA TYR A 124 2.00 9.13 -4.45
C TYR A 124 0.61 9.48 -4.94
N THR A 125 0.21 8.94 -6.08
CA THR A 125 -1.21 8.88 -6.46
C THR A 125 -1.87 7.75 -5.69
N THR A 126 -2.98 8.03 -5.02
CA THR A 126 -3.63 7.07 -4.12
C THR A 126 -5.01 6.68 -4.61
N ALA A 127 -5.34 5.39 -4.54
CA ALA A 127 -6.67 4.89 -4.89
C ALA A 127 -7.17 3.81 -3.92
N MET A 128 -8.51 3.67 -3.80
CA MET A 128 -9.14 2.67 -2.95
C MET A 128 -10.47 2.20 -3.54
N TYR A 129 -10.57 0.90 -3.83
CA TYR A 129 -11.80 0.32 -4.35
C TYR A 129 -12.26 -0.86 -3.51
N GLY A 130 -13.58 -0.94 -3.26
CA GLY A 130 -14.22 -2.05 -2.57
C GLY A 130 -14.69 -1.76 -1.16
N LYS A 131 -14.71 -2.77 -0.27
CA LYS A 131 -15.30 -2.68 1.06
C LYS A 131 -14.38 -1.99 2.06
N LEU A 132 -14.74 -0.80 2.51
CA LEU A 132 -14.05 -0.08 3.60
C LEU A 132 -14.74 -0.26 4.96
N HIS A 133 -16.06 -0.19 5.02
CA HIS A 133 -16.91 -0.42 6.18
C HIS A 133 -16.70 0.58 7.35
N PHE A 134 -16.40 1.85 7.04
CA PHE A 134 -16.15 2.86 8.08
C PHE A 134 -17.33 3.79 8.35
N GLY A 135 -18.34 3.81 7.48
CA GLY A 135 -19.47 4.73 7.56
C GLY A 135 -19.13 6.16 7.11
N ASN A 136 -17.91 6.40 6.64
CA ASN A 136 -17.44 7.67 6.09
C ASN A 136 -16.52 7.47 4.89
N LYS A 137 -16.25 8.55 4.16
CA LYS A 137 -15.33 8.53 3.00
C LYS A 137 -13.88 8.35 3.45
N PRO A 138 -13.04 7.64 2.66
CA PRO A 138 -11.64 7.48 2.96
C PRO A 138 -10.91 8.82 2.89
N LYS A 139 -9.93 9.03 3.78
CA LYS A 139 -9.08 10.21 3.81
C LYS A 139 -7.70 9.89 3.27
N GLY A 140 -7.11 10.82 2.53
CA GLY A 140 -5.80 10.63 1.91
C GLY A 140 -5.84 9.71 0.69
N VAL A 141 -6.98 9.67 -0.01
CA VAL A 141 -7.21 8.87 -1.21
C VAL A 141 -7.74 9.77 -2.32
N ASP A 142 -7.03 9.82 -3.45
CA ASP A 142 -7.35 10.71 -4.57
C ASP A 142 -8.56 10.19 -5.38
N ASP A 143 -8.65 8.87 -5.59
CA ASP A 143 -9.75 8.23 -6.31
C ASP A 143 -10.28 7.03 -5.53
N PHE A 144 -11.59 6.94 -5.35
CA PHE A 144 -12.20 5.83 -4.64
C PHE A 144 -13.60 5.48 -5.14
N MET A 145 -13.94 4.20 -5.06
CA MET A 145 -15.28 3.65 -5.14
C MET A 145 -15.44 2.60 -4.05
N ILE A 146 -16.08 2.98 -2.96
CA ILE A 146 -16.24 2.12 -1.78
C ILE A 146 -17.69 1.72 -1.57
N LEU A 147 -17.88 0.50 -1.06
CA LEU A 147 -19.20 -0.02 -0.73
C LEU A 147 -19.74 0.67 0.54
N PRO A 148 -21.04 1.03 0.58
CA PRO A 148 -21.69 1.46 1.81
C PRO A 148 -21.82 0.27 2.77
N GLY A 149 -21.19 0.35 3.95
CA GLY A 149 -21.20 -0.72 4.96
C GLY A 149 -20.66 -2.05 4.41
N GLN A 150 -21.50 -3.09 4.40
CA GLN A 150 -21.21 -4.40 3.82
C GLN A 150 -21.29 -4.40 2.29
N GLY A 151 -22.12 -3.52 1.74
CA GLY A 151 -22.45 -3.51 0.32
C GLY A 151 -23.41 -4.66 -0.11
N HIS A 152 -23.82 -4.60 -1.37
CA HIS A 152 -24.60 -5.66 -2.02
C HIS A 152 -23.72 -6.43 -3.00
N TYR A 153 -23.95 -7.75 -3.12
CA TYR A 153 -23.16 -8.60 -4.03
C TYR A 153 -23.56 -8.44 -5.49
N ILE A 154 -24.86 -8.18 -5.71
CA ILE A 154 -25.42 -7.97 -7.05
C ILE A 154 -25.88 -6.54 -7.15
N ASN A 155 -25.51 -5.87 -8.24
CA ASN A 155 -25.85 -4.49 -8.53
C ASN A 155 -25.48 -3.53 -7.36
N PRO A 156 -24.23 -3.57 -6.86
CA PRO A 156 -23.82 -2.82 -5.70
C PRO A 156 -23.90 -1.30 -5.91
N GLU A 157 -24.28 -0.62 -4.83
CA GLU A 157 -24.07 0.82 -4.70
C GLU A 157 -22.62 1.10 -4.32
N PHE A 158 -22.08 2.21 -4.80
CA PHE A 158 -20.76 2.71 -4.45
C PHE A 158 -20.84 4.17 -4.04
N ILE A 159 -20.11 4.50 -2.98
CA ILE A 159 -19.80 5.87 -2.57
C ILE A 159 -18.55 6.31 -3.34
N THR A 160 -18.63 7.47 -4.03
CA THR A 160 -17.52 8.03 -4.81
C THR A 160 -17.23 9.47 -4.42
N PRO A 161 -16.11 10.05 -4.87
CA PRO A 161 -15.87 11.50 -4.68
C PRO A 161 -16.98 12.38 -5.27
N LYS A 162 -17.63 11.93 -6.35
CA LYS A 162 -18.63 12.68 -7.11
C LYS A 162 -20.07 12.42 -6.69
N GLY A 163 -20.32 11.54 -5.73
CA GLY A 163 -21.64 11.09 -5.29
C GLY A 163 -21.80 9.59 -5.43
N ASP A 164 -22.95 9.08 -5.02
CA ASP A 164 -23.22 7.65 -5.02
C ASP A 164 -23.67 7.18 -6.40
N THR A 165 -23.35 5.93 -6.73
CA THR A 165 -23.70 5.32 -8.02
C THR A 165 -23.94 3.83 -7.84
N THR A 166 -24.79 3.24 -8.70
CA THR A 166 -25.03 1.79 -8.76
C THR A 166 -24.42 1.25 -10.04
N ILE A 167 -23.75 0.11 -9.96
CA ILE A 167 -23.19 -0.58 -11.13
C ILE A 167 -23.85 -1.95 -11.23
N ILE A 168 -24.35 -2.27 -12.41
CA ILE A 168 -25.01 -3.56 -12.68
C ILE A 168 -23.95 -4.66 -12.82
N GLY A 169 -24.11 -5.75 -12.06
CA GLY A 169 -23.22 -6.91 -12.11
C GLY A 169 -22.85 -7.45 -10.74
N TYR A 170 -21.87 -8.35 -10.72
CA TYR A 170 -21.35 -8.96 -9.49
C TYR A 170 -20.21 -8.12 -8.90
N VAL A 171 -20.28 -7.85 -7.61
CA VAL A 171 -19.41 -6.88 -6.93
C VAL A 171 -17.92 -7.18 -7.08
N THR A 172 -17.52 -8.44 -7.00
CA THR A 172 -16.09 -8.81 -7.11
C THR A 172 -15.53 -8.51 -8.50
N ASP A 173 -16.31 -8.82 -9.55
CA ASP A 173 -15.92 -8.53 -10.93
C ASP A 173 -15.83 -7.01 -11.15
N ILE A 174 -16.84 -6.28 -10.68
CA ILE A 174 -16.87 -4.82 -10.77
C ILE A 174 -15.66 -4.19 -10.09
N ILE A 175 -15.34 -4.56 -8.85
CA ILE A 175 -14.19 -4.00 -8.11
C ILE A 175 -12.88 -4.36 -8.82
N THR A 176 -12.77 -5.57 -9.37
CA THR A 176 -11.61 -6.02 -10.13
C THR A 176 -11.42 -5.17 -11.39
N ASP A 177 -12.47 -5.01 -12.19
CA ASP A 177 -12.46 -4.23 -13.43
C ASP A 177 -12.14 -2.75 -13.17
N LEU A 178 -12.72 -2.17 -12.12
CA LEU A 178 -12.42 -0.81 -11.68
C LEU A 178 -10.94 -0.65 -11.32
N THR A 179 -10.38 -1.62 -10.61
CA THR A 179 -8.97 -1.63 -10.20
C THR A 179 -8.05 -1.73 -11.41
N ILE A 180 -8.30 -2.68 -12.30
CA ILE A 180 -7.52 -2.84 -13.55
C ILE A 180 -7.62 -1.59 -14.40
N ASN A 181 -8.82 -1.05 -14.60
CA ASN A 181 -9.02 0.16 -15.39
C ASN A 181 -8.29 1.38 -14.78
N TRP A 182 -8.24 1.50 -13.45
CA TRP A 182 -7.47 2.56 -12.81
C TRP A 182 -5.97 2.39 -13.03
N LEU A 183 -5.45 1.18 -12.83
CA LEU A 183 -4.03 0.87 -13.04
C LEU A 183 -3.58 1.13 -14.49
N ASP A 184 -4.43 0.81 -15.47
CA ASP A 184 -4.07 0.89 -16.88
C ASP A 184 -4.30 2.28 -17.47
N LYS A 185 -5.41 2.94 -17.11
CA LYS A 185 -5.93 4.10 -17.86
C LYS A 185 -6.06 5.38 -17.06
N LYS A 186 -6.35 5.30 -15.74
CA LYS A 186 -6.70 6.49 -14.96
C LYS A 186 -5.54 7.08 -14.16
N ARG A 187 -4.63 6.24 -13.64
CA ARG A 187 -3.53 6.71 -12.81
C ARG A 187 -2.55 7.58 -13.60
N ASP A 188 -1.94 8.53 -12.91
CA ASP A 188 -0.78 9.26 -13.43
C ASP A 188 0.43 8.30 -13.52
N LYS A 189 0.88 8.01 -14.75
CA LYS A 189 1.98 7.04 -14.98
C LYS A 189 3.35 7.61 -14.64
N GLU A 190 3.46 8.93 -14.50
CA GLU A 190 4.70 9.61 -14.10
C GLU A 190 4.91 9.59 -12.57
N LYS A 191 3.90 9.18 -11.82
CA LYS A 191 3.97 9.08 -10.36
C LYS A 191 3.87 7.64 -9.88
N SER A 192 4.60 7.33 -8.81
CA SER A 192 4.36 6.11 -8.04
C SER A 192 2.97 6.12 -7.45
N PHE A 193 2.34 4.96 -7.34
CA PHE A 193 0.99 4.82 -6.81
C PHE A 193 0.94 3.95 -5.57
N MET A 194 -0.07 4.20 -4.73
CA MET A 194 -0.56 3.31 -3.70
C MET A 194 -2.04 3.00 -3.95
N MET A 195 -2.34 1.74 -4.22
CA MET A 195 -3.68 1.25 -4.53
C MET A 195 -4.13 0.23 -3.49
N MET A 196 -5.34 0.40 -2.96
CA MET A 196 -6.02 -0.58 -2.11
C MET A 196 -7.16 -1.26 -2.86
N TYR A 197 -6.99 -2.55 -3.11
CA TYR A 197 -8.05 -3.44 -3.58
C TYR A 197 -8.64 -4.19 -2.38
N LEU A 198 -9.89 -3.89 -2.05
CA LEU A 198 -10.58 -4.40 -0.87
C LEU A 198 -11.75 -5.28 -1.31
N GLN A 199 -11.48 -6.57 -1.51
CA GLN A 199 -12.48 -7.51 -1.97
C GLN A 199 -13.62 -7.63 -0.93
N SER A 200 -14.85 -7.75 -1.43
CA SER A 200 -16.02 -8.10 -0.62
C SER A 200 -16.02 -9.60 -0.31
N PRO A 201 -16.55 -10.04 0.85
CA PRO A 201 -16.59 -11.46 1.17
C PRO A 201 -17.44 -12.23 0.16
N PHE A 202 -17.15 -13.52 0.02
CA PHE A 202 -18.00 -14.43 -0.74
C PHE A 202 -19.29 -14.67 0.03
N GLN A 203 -20.43 -14.31 -0.54
CA GLN A 203 -21.70 -14.77 0.00
C GLN A 203 -21.93 -16.20 -0.43
N LYS A 204 -22.25 -17.08 0.52
CA LYS A 204 -22.82 -18.37 0.21
C LYS A 204 -24.13 -18.11 -0.51
N ILE A 205 -24.20 -18.42 -1.79
CA ILE A 205 -25.45 -18.45 -2.53
C ILE A 205 -26.18 -19.68 -1.96
N GLY A 206 -27.20 -19.41 -1.16
CA GLY A 206 -28.09 -20.45 -0.60
C GLY A 206 -29.00 -21.02 -1.64
#